data_15a5398c9399a626b8114d6c59cf6b3d
#
_entry.id   15a5398c9399a626b8114d6c59cf6b3d
#
_cell.length_a   1.000
_cell.length_b   1.000
_cell.length_c   1.000
_cell.angle_alpha   90.00
_cell.angle_beta   90.00
_cell.angle_gamma   90.00
#
_symmetry.space_group_name_H-M   'P 1'
#
loop_
_entity.id
_entity.type
_entity.pdbx_description
1 polymer ?
#
loop_
_entity_poly.entity_id
_entity_poly.type
_entity_poly.pdbx_seq_one_letter_code
_entity_poly.pdbx_strand_id
1 'polypeptide(L)'
;VDYAGWLKAWFGYAVGFVAAAFLLVVGLEHYTDMPLRFTKSVSYDVKIKFAREQLEEKSFDTFIVGSSMALNNIDSAVLESSHVSQHVLNLSSWGLAASEVLQFLQMVDLSDVRRVIYSSQYFDYQGEVDKVLDERELARYMKGQWVLKTYFQNIARLPESFMRYFEEDHQGTQRYLKFDEHGDVNFVREGFKINKHKWEEIPPFPKTPLDDSYFKHLLALNDYLKDRGIELVVITNPFRQELIESDEEFQSFFHTHTDYLKRLSKVQRFVYINAHAELNFDDTYFVDAYHLDETGAQRLTQLVADRLELVRFSRVQDL
;
A
#
# COMPACT_ATOMS: atom_id res chain seq x y z
N VAL A 1 6.74 -20.89 57.42
CA VAL A 1 6.68 -20.87 55.94
C VAL A 1 7.80 -19.95 55.46
N ASP A 2 8.71 -20.46 54.61
CA ASP A 2 9.80 -19.65 54.03
C ASP A 2 9.27 -18.79 52.86
N TYR A 3 8.66 -17.66 53.23
CA TYR A 3 8.12 -16.70 52.26
C TYR A 3 9.19 -16.09 51.34
N ALA A 4 10.43 -15.93 51.83
CA ALA A 4 11.51 -15.37 51.07
C ALA A 4 11.97 -16.33 49.95
N GLY A 5 12.07 -17.63 50.27
CA GLY A 5 12.37 -18.67 49.29
C GLY A 5 11.27 -18.79 48.22
N TRP A 6 10.00 -18.74 48.65
CA TRP A 6 8.87 -18.79 47.75
C TRP A 6 8.82 -17.58 46.80
N LEU A 7 9.02 -16.37 47.29
CA LEU A 7 9.07 -15.14 46.47
C LEU A 7 10.19 -15.16 45.48
N LYS A 8 11.39 -15.65 45.83
CA LYS A 8 12.51 -15.78 44.88
C LYS A 8 12.20 -16.78 43.77
N ALA A 9 11.61 -17.91 44.11
CA ALA A 9 11.21 -18.91 43.14
C ALA A 9 10.15 -18.35 42.17
N TRP A 10 9.11 -17.69 42.70
CA TRP A 10 8.05 -17.08 41.91
C TRP A 10 8.59 -15.99 40.98
N PHE A 11 9.48 -15.11 41.48
CA PHE A 11 10.14 -14.09 40.66
C PHE A 11 11.00 -14.72 39.54
N GLY A 12 11.73 -15.79 39.85
CA GLY A 12 12.50 -16.54 38.84
C GLY A 12 11.63 -17.13 37.76
N TYR A 13 10.48 -17.73 38.11
CA TYR A 13 9.51 -18.21 37.09
C TYR A 13 8.89 -17.09 36.27
N ALA A 14 8.54 -15.96 36.88
CA ALA A 14 7.99 -14.82 36.16
C ALA A 14 8.99 -14.25 35.16
N VAL A 15 10.25 -14.06 35.54
CA VAL A 15 11.32 -13.60 34.65
C VAL A 15 11.57 -14.62 33.52
N GLY A 16 11.64 -15.91 33.87
CA GLY A 16 11.79 -16.98 32.85
C GLY A 16 10.65 -17.01 31.82
N PHE A 17 9.41 -16.85 32.29
CA PHE A 17 8.25 -16.77 31.42
C PHE A 17 8.29 -15.57 30.47
N VAL A 18 8.61 -14.37 30.98
CA VAL A 18 8.73 -13.15 30.19
C VAL A 18 9.86 -13.29 29.15
N ALA A 19 10.99 -13.84 29.54
CA ALA A 19 12.11 -14.10 28.63
C ALA A 19 11.73 -15.11 27.53
N ALA A 20 11.06 -16.20 27.86
CA ALA A 20 10.59 -17.19 26.90
C ALA A 20 9.56 -16.57 25.91
N ALA A 21 8.61 -15.79 26.41
CA ALA A 21 7.63 -15.10 25.60
C ALA A 21 8.28 -14.05 24.66
N PHE A 22 9.30 -13.33 25.15
CA PHE A 22 10.08 -12.40 24.35
C PHE A 22 10.81 -13.14 23.20
N LEU A 23 11.51 -14.22 23.52
CA LEU A 23 12.18 -15.02 22.51
C LEU A 23 11.21 -15.63 21.49
N LEU A 24 10.01 -16.00 21.91
CA LEU A 24 8.96 -16.48 21.02
C LEU A 24 8.53 -15.37 20.03
N VAL A 25 8.27 -14.15 20.51
CA VAL A 25 7.87 -13.03 19.62
C VAL A 25 8.98 -12.68 18.63
N VAL A 26 10.23 -12.61 19.11
CA VAL A 26 11.41 -12.39 18.25
C VAL A 26 11.55 -13.51 17.22
N GLY A 27 11.38 -14.77 17.64
CA GLY A 27 11.44 -15.92 16.75
C GLY A 27 10.33 -15.90 15.69
N LEU A 28 9.09 -15.57 16.07
CA LEU A 28 7.97 -15.45 15.13
C LEU A 28 8.23 -14.34 14.10
N GLU A 29 8.67 -13.18 14.56
CA GLU A 29 8.99 -12.06 13.66
C GLU A 29 10.12 -12.41 12.70
N HIS A 30 11.15 -13.11 13.14
CA HIS A 30 12.34 -13.37 12.33
C HIS A 30 12.21 -14.59 11.40
N TYR A 31 11.48 -15.63 11.81
CA TYR A 31 11.41 -16.91 11.09
C TYR A 31 10.06 -17.21 10.44
N THR A 32 9.09 -16.34 10.56
CA THR A 32 7.75 -16.50 9.96
C THR A 32 7.30 -15.20 9.30
N ASP A 33 6.21 -15.24 8.52
CA ASP A 33 5.62 -14.05 7.92
C ASP A 33 4.84 -13.18 8.94
N MET A 34 4.78 -13.58 10.20
CA MET A 34 4.03 -12.87 11.22
C MET A 34 4.70 -11.54 11.60
N PRO A 35 4.01 -10.39 11.47
CA PRO A 35 4.59 -9.10 11.74
C PRO A 35 4.56 -8.73 13.23
N LEU A 36 5.41 -7.78 13.63
CA LEU A 36 5.17 -6.99 14.82
C LEU A 36 4.03 -5.99 14.56
N ARG A 37 3.21 -5.76 15.57
CA ARG A 37 2.09 -4.81 15.49
C ARG A 37 2.58 -3.39 15.75
N PHE A 38 2.68 -2.60 14.71
CA PHE A 38 2.97 -1.15 14.74
C PHE A 38 1.73 -0.32 14.47
N THR A 39 0.69 -0.94 13.87
CA THR A 39 -0.48 -0.23 13.38
C THR A 39 -1.78 -0.89 13.87
N LYS A 40 -2.90 -0.32 13.47
CA LYS A 40 -4.23 -0.92 13.69
C LYS A 40 -4.61 -1.91 12.56
N SER A 41 -3.79 -2.03 11.51
CA SER A 41 -4.04 -2.87 10.33
C SER A 41 -3.00 -3.98 10.24
N VAL A 42 -3.42 -5.25 10.23
CA VAL A 42 -2.52 -6.40 10.08
C VAL A 42 -1.86 -6.39 8.72
N SER A 43 -2.61 -6.11 7.65
CA SER A 43 -2.06 -6.04 6.28
C SER A 43 -0.98 -4.98 6.15
N TYR A 44 -1.13 -3.85 6.84
CA TYR A 44 -0.09 -2.81 6.84
C TYR A 44 1.13 -3.25 7.66
N ASP A 45 0.95 -3.92 8.81
CA ASP A 45 2.07 -4.44 9.60
C ASP A 45 2.87 -5.50 8.83
N VAL A 46 2.19 -6.38 8.07
CA VAL A 46 2.86 -7.37 7.19
C VAL A 46 3.63 -6.66 6.07
N LYS A 47 3.05 -5.61 5.46
CA LYS A 47 3.73 -4.81 4.43
C LYS A 47 4.96 -4.08 4.99
N ILE A 48 4.87 -3.52 6.19
CA ILE A 48 6.00 -2.89 6.88
C ILE A 48 7.15 -3.87 7.08
N LYS A 49 6.84 -5.08 7.53
CA LYS A 49 7.85 -6.15 7.70
C LYS A 49 8.49 -6.51 6.36
N PHE A 50 7.67 -6.81 5.35
CA PHE A 50 8.15 -7.12 4.00
C PHE A 50 9.02 -6.01 3.42
N ALA A 51 8.57 -4.74 3.50
CA ALA A 51 9.32 -3.60 3.01
C ALA A 51 10.69 -3.46 3.69
N ARG A 52 10.74 -3.64 5.03
CA ARG A 52 11.99 -3.61 5.77
C ARG A 52 12.97 -4.68 5.26
N GLU A 53 12.51 -5.94 5.12
CA GLU A 53 13.33 -7.05 4.64
C GLU A 53 13.89 -6.77 3.25
N GLN A 54 13.06 -6.27 2.31
CA GLN A 54 13.50 -5.93 0.96
C GLN A 54 14.50 -4.76 0.93
N LEU A 55 14.27 -3.72 1.72
CA LEU A 55 15.13 -2.53 1.77
C LEU A 55 16.47 -2.79 2.49
N GLU A 56 16.57 -3.82 3.33
CA GLU A 56 17.83 -4.27 3.91
C GLU A 56 18.72 -5.03 2.88
N GLU A 57 18.10 -5.66 1.88
CA GLU A 57 18.81 -6.52 0.91
C GLU A 57 19.26 -5.78 -0.36
N LYS A 58 18.46 -4.84 -0.86
CA LYS A 58 18.71 -4.18 -2.15
C LYS A 58 18.14 -2.76 -2.19
N SER A 59 18.62 -1.96 -3.14
CA SER A 59 18.07 -0.63 -3.44
C SER A 59 17.07 -0.68 -4.59
N PHE A 60 16.15 0.29 -4.60
CA PHE A 60 15.08 0.41 -5.58
C PHE A 60 15.06 1.79 -6.19
N ASP A 61 14.80 1.89 -7.49
CA ASP A 61 14.69 3.17 -8.18
C ASP A 61 13.23 3.66 -8.32
N THR A 62 12.26 2.76 -8.11
CA THR A 62 10.84 3.07 -8.21
C THR A 62 10.07 2.40 -7.07
N PHE A 63 9.27 3.22 -6.37
CA PHE A 63 8.28 2.71 -5.42
C PHE A 63 6.87 2.84 -6.00
N ILE A 64 6.07 1.79 -5.81
CA ILE A 64 4.63 1.82 -6.01
C ILE A 64 3.99 1.98 -4.64
N VAL A 65 3.05 2.91 -4.51
CA VAL A 65 2.39 3.24 -3.25
C VAL A 65 0.90 3.46 -3.46
N GLY A 66 0.11 3.24 -2.42
CA GLY A 66 -1.34 3.43 -2.43
C GLY A 66 -2.07 2.37 -1.62
N SER A 67 -3.37 2.30 -1.85
CA SER A 67 -4.27 1.31 -1.26
C SER A 67 -4.20 -0.04 -2.00
N SER A 68 -5.26 -0.83 -1.88
CA SER A 68 -5.47 -2.03 -2.71
C SER A 68 -5.43 -1.72 -4.22
N MET A 69 -5.68 -0.48 -4.62
CA MET A 69 -5.57 -0.05 -6.01
C MET A 69 -4.15 -0.19 -6.57
N ALA A 70 -3.16 0.08 -5.76
CA ALA A 70 -1.77 -0.09 -6.14
C ALA A 70 -1.28 -1.54 -5.87
N LEU A 71 -1.76 -2.14 -4.77
CA LEU A 71 -1.37 -3.49 -4.35
C LEU A 71 -1.81 -4.58 -5.34
N ASN A 72 -3.02 -4.45 -5.90
CA ASN A 72 -3.64 -5.50 -6.71
C ASN A 72 -3.68 -5.18 -8.21
N ASN A 73 -3.72 -3.88 -8.58
CA ASN A 73 -3.94 -3.49 -9.96
C ASN A 73 -2.65 -3.13 -10.72
N ILE A 74 -1.50 -3.13 -10.04
CA ILE A 74 -0.19 -2.96 -10.67
C ILE A 74 0.57 -4.29 -10.64
N ASP A 75 1.24 -4.62 -11.72
CA ASP A 75 2.17 -5.73 -11.86
C ASP A 75 3.60 -5.16 -11.99
N SER A 76 4.35 -5.18 -10.90
CA SER A 76 5.69 -4.59 -10.83
C SER A 76 6.68 -5.23 -11.79
N ALA A 77 6.53 -6.52 -12.10
CA ALA A 77 7.38 -7.24 -13.05
C ALA A 77 7.23 -6.70 -14.48
N VAL A 78 6.03 -6.21 -14.85
CA VAL A 78 5.80 -5.56 -16.16
C VAL A 78 6.56 -4.24 -16.23
N LEU A 79 6.63 -3.43 -15.16
CA LEU A 79 7.42 -2.20 -15.15
C LEU A 79 8.92 -2.46 -15.31
N GLU A 80 9.46 -3.49 -14.65
CA GLU A 80 10.86 -3.88 -14.79
C GLU A 80 11.17 -4.41 -16.18
N SER A 81 10.31 -5.28 -16.74
CA SER A 81 10.49 -5.86 -18.07
C SER A 81 10.39 -4.83 -19.20
N SER A 82 9.65 -3.74 -18.98
CA SER A 82 9.57 -2.60 -19.92
C SER A 82 10.79 -1.68 -19.91
N HIS A 83 11.75 -1.91 -19.00
CA HIS A 83 12.93 -1.07 -18.80
C HIS A 83 12.66 0.40 -18.40
N VAL A 84 11.45 0.71 -17.97
CA VAL A 84 11.07 2.01 -17.40
C VAL A 84 11.65 2.20 -16.01
N SER A 85 11.77 1.10 -15.28
CA SER A 85 12.40 0.99 -13.96
C SER A 85 13.33 -0.22 -13.94
N GLN A 86 14.38 -0.18 -13.12
CA GLN A 86 15.30 -1.30 -12.97
C GLN A 86 14.93 -2.19 -11.78
N HIS A 87 14.53 -1.57 -10.68
CA HIS A 87 14.14 -2.23 -9.45
C HIS A 87 12.91 -1.56 -8.86
N VAL A 88 11.81 -2.29 -8.85
CA VAL A 88 10.50 -1.81 -8.38
C VAL A 88 10.17 -2.48 -7.04
N LEU A 89 9.66 -1.70 -6.09
CA LEU A 89 9.10 -2.21 -4.84
C LEU A 89 7.71 -1.64 -4.61
N ASN A 90 6.72 -2.52 -4.44
CA ASN A 90 5.36 -2.14 -4.10
C ASN A 90 5.18 -2.08 -2.57
N LEU A 91 5.09 -0.87 -2.06
CA LEU A 91 4.90 -0.54 -0.65
C LEU A 91 3.42 -0.37 -0.26
N SER A 92 2.50 -0.67 -1.19
CA SER A 92 1.07 -0.49 -0.99
C SER A 92 0.49 -1.50 0.00
N SER A 93 -0.61 -1.13 0.64
CA SER A 93 -1.35 -2.02 1.53
C SER A 93 -2.85 -1.73 1.48
N TRP A 94 -3.66 -2.69 1.89
CA TRP A 94 -5.11 -2.58 1.93
C TRP A 94 -5.58 -1.33 2.68
N GLY A 95 -6.38 -0.50 2.00
CA GLY A 95 -7.00 0.70 2.58
C GLY A 95 -6.00 1.77 3.03
N LEU A 96 -4.82 1.85 2.44
CA LEU A 96 -3.83 2.90 2.74
C LEU A 96 -4.22 4.19 2.00
N ALA A 97 -4.48 5.26 2.75
CA ALA A 97 -4.81 6.56 2.19
C ALA A 97 -3.55 7.39 1.87
N ALA A 98 -3.69 8.46 1.09
CA ALA A 98 -2.58 9.33 0.69
C ALA A 98 -1.78 9.90 1.88
N SER A 99 -2.45 10.19 3.00
CA SER A 99 -1.80 10.67 4.23
C SER A 99 -0.86 9.64 4.85
N GLU A 100 -1.26 8.36 4.83
CA GLU A 100 -0.48 7.25 5.39
C GLU A 100 0.67 6.85 4.47
N VAL A 101 0.47 6.96 3.14
CA VAL A 101 1.54 6.82 2.15
C VAL A 101 2.67 7.82 2.41
N LEU A 102 2.34 9.10 2.60
CA LEU A 102 3.33 10.13 2.94
C LEU A 102 4.07 9.80 4.22
N GLN A 103 3.34 9.42 5.29
CA GLN A 103 3.93 9.03 6.56
C GLN A 103 4.90 7.86 6.40
N PHE A 104 4.55 6.84 5.62
CA PHE A 104 5.40 5.67 5.38
C PHE A 104 6.68 6.06 4.62
N LEU A 105 6.56 6.85 3.54
CA LEU A 105 7.71 7.31 2.77
C LEU A 105 8.68 8.19 3.57
N GLN A 106 8.21 8.86 4.62
CA GLN A 106 9.08 9.61 5.54
C GLN A 106 9.93 8.72 6.46
N MET A 107 9.61 7.43 6.56
CA MET A 107 10.30 6.46 7.42
C MET A 107 11.27 5.55 6.66
N VAL A 108 11.22 5.55 5.32
CA VAL A 108 12.09 4.75 4.46
C VAL A 108 13.19 5.60 3.82
N ASP A 109 14.29 4.96 3.44
CA ASP A 109 15.36 5.61 2.69
C ASP A 109 14.94 5.79 1.22
N LEU A 110 14.99 7.02 0.73
CA LEU A 110 14.64 7.39 -0.65
C LEU A 110 15.84 7.81 -1.48
N SER A 111 17.07 7.57 -1.02
CA SER A 111 18.29 8.09 -1.66
C SER A 111 18.49 7.61 -3.10
N ASP A 112 18.10 6.38 -3.41
CA ASP A 112 18.21 5.78 -4.74
C ASP A 112 16.90 5.88 -5.55
N VAL A 113 15.83 6.33 -4.91
CA VAL A 113 14.49 6.40 -5.53
C VAL A 113 14.41 7.60 -6.47
N ARG A 114 14.03 7.35 -7.70
CA ARG A 114 13.82 8.36 -8.76
C ARG A 114 12.36 8.64 -9.03
N ARG A 115 11.50 7.66 -8.72
CA ARG A 115 10.07 7.73 -9.02
C ARG A 115 9.23 7.09 -7.93
N VAL A 116 8.10 7.71 -7.66
CA VAL A 116 7.02 7.14 -6.87
C VAL A 116 5.75 7.12 -7.71
N ILE A 117 5.15 5.94 -7.86
CA ILE A 117 3.90 5.72 -8.58
C ILE A 117 2.78 5.57 -7.53
N TYR A 118 1.89 6.55 -7.46
CA TYR A 118 0.70 6.54 -6.61
C TYR A 118 -0.51 6.08 -7.44
N SER A 119 -0.86 4.81 -7.32
CA SER A 119 -2.01 4.22 -8.01
C SER A 119 -3.22 4.25 -7.07
N SER A 120 -4.29 4.94 -7.46
CA SER A 120 -5.37 5.34 -6.55
C SER A 120 -6.75 5.36 -7.20
N GLN A 121 -7.75 5.44 -6.35
CA GLN A 121 -9.11 5.81 -6.68
C GLN A 121 -9.55 7.04 -5.86
N TYR A 122 -10.70 7.62 -6.20
CA TYR A 122 -11.20 8.84 -5.56
C TYR A 122 -11.30 8.74 -4.03
N PHE A 123 -11.59 7.58 -3.47
CA PHE A 123 -11.72 7.37 -2.03
C PHE A 123 -10.37 7.34 -1.28
N ASP A 124 -9.24 7.21 -1.98
CA ASP A 124 -7.90 7.15 -1.38
C ASP A 124 -7.35 8.53 -0.96
N TYR A 125 -8.00 9.62 -1.40
CA TYR A 125 -7.56 10.99 -1.08
C TYR A 125 -8.10 11.48 0.26
N GLN A 126 -9.15 10.86 0.78
CA GLN A 126 -9.79 11.18 2.03
C GLN A 126 -9.41 10.13 3.09
N GLY A 127 -8.50 10.45 3.93
CA GLY A 127 -8.12 9.59 5.04
C GLY A 127 -7.35 10.39 6.07
N GLU A 128 -7.65 10.18 7.34
CA GLU A 128 -6.84 10.72 8.42
C GLU A 128 -5.78 9.69 8.83
N VAL A 129 -4.59 10.17 9.19
CA VAL A 129 -3.49 9.34 9.69
C VAL A 129 -3.88 8.82 11.07
N ASP A 130 -4.42 7.63 11.16
CA ASP A 130 -4.83 7.03 12.45
C ASP A 130 -4.35 5.58 12.62
N LYS A 131 -3.60 5.03 11.67
CA LYS A 131 -3.23 3.61 11.74
C LYS A 131 -1.98 3.35 12.58
N VAL A 132 -0.99 4.24 12.56
CA VAL A 132 0.28 4.03 13.27
C VAL A 132 0.13 4.29 14.77
N LEU A 133 0.50 3.30 15.59
CA LEU A 133 0.41 3.36 17.06
C LEU A 133 1.60 4.07 17.70
N ASP A 134 2.80 3.94 17.11
CA ASP A 134 4.03 4.57 17.61
C ASP A 134 5.00 4.81 16.45
N GLU A 135 5.00 6.03 15.92
CA GLU A 135 5.83 6.43 14.78
C GLU A 135 7.33 6.30 15.06
N ARG A 136 7.76 6.53 16.30
CA ARG A 136 9.20 6.46 16.65
C ARG A 136 9.69 5.03 16.65
N GLU A 137 8.91 4.11 17.19
CA GLU A 137 9.25 2.68 17.17
C GLU A 137 9.22 2.15 15.73
N LEU A 138 8.23 2.55 14.93
CA LEU A 138 8.18 2.17 13.52
C LEU A 138 9.38 2.71 12.73
N ALA A 139 9.74 3.98 12.88
CA ALA A 139 10.90 4.56 12.21
C ALA A 139 12.23 3.90 12.63
N ARG A 140 12.35 3.45 13.87
CA ARG A 140 13.51 2.67 14.34
C ARG A 140 13.54 1.28 13.72
N TYR A 141 12.38 0.62 13.66
CA TYR A 141 12.24 -0.69 13.04
C TYR A 141 12.61 -0.66 11.55
N MET A 142 12.15 0.34 10.81
CA MET A 142 12.50 0.52 9.40
C MET A 142 14.00 0.77 9.15
N LYS A 143 14.72 1.22 10.18
CA LYS A 143 16.19 1.39 10.16
C LYS A 143 16.95 0.18 10.69
N GLY A 144 16.32 -0.98 10.82
CA GLY A 144 16.95 -2.20 11.35
C GLY A 144 17.30 -2.13 12.85
N GLN A 145 16.77 -1.15 13.60
CA GLN A 145 17.07 -1.00 15.02
C GLN A 145 16.13 -1.84 15.89
N TRP A 146 16.65 -2.27 17.04
CA TRP A 146 15.85 -2.98 18.03
C TRP A 146 14.72 -2.11 18.60
N VAL A 147 13.50 -2.65 18.62
CA VAL A 147 12.27 -2.00 19.10
C VAL A 147 11.73 -2.73 20.33
N LEU A 148 12.51 -2.72 21.42
CA LEU A 148 12.20 -3.48 22.63
C LEU A 148 10.80 -3.22 23.18
N LYS A 149 10.37 -1.94 23.19
CA LYS A 149 9.03 -1.57 23.66
C LYS A 149 7.94 -2.28 22.84
N THR A 150 8.09 -2.31 21.51
CA THR A 150 7.15 -2.97 20.60
C THR A 150 7.15 -4.48 20.81
N TYR A 151 8.32 -5.12 20.98
CA TYR A 151 8.38 -6.54 21.31
C TYR A 151 7.61 -6.88 22.60
N PHE A 152 7.81 -6.13 23.68
CA PHE A 152 7.06 -6.34 24.92
C PHE A 152 5.56 -6.09 24.80
N GLN A 153 5.15 -5.09 24.01
CA GLN A 153 3.73 -4.86 23.73
C GLN A 153 3.11 -6.01 22.93
N ASN A 154 3.86 -6.60 22.00
CA ASN A 154 3.42 -7.72 21.20
C ASN A 154 3.28 -9.02 22.02
N ILE A 155 4.05 -9.23 23.09
CA ILE A 155 3.85 -10.37 24.01
C ILE A 155 2.40 -10.41 24.52
N ALA A 156 1.90 -9.27 25.01
CA ALA A 156 0.55 -9.19 25.56
C ALA A 156 -0.56 -9.36 24.50
N ARG A 157 -0.25 -9.07 23.25
CA ARG A 157 -1.20 -9.09 22.11
C ARG A 157 -1.04 -10.32 21.20
N LEU A 158 -0.09 -11.21 21.51
CA LEU A 158 0.26 -12.32 20.64
C LEU A 158 -0.93 -13.19 20.21
N PRO A 159 -1.86 -13.61 21.11
CA PRO A 159 -3.01 -14.42 20.70
C PRO A 159 -3.94 -13.67 19.74
N GLU A 160 -4.22 -12.39 20.01
CA GLU A 160 -5.06 -11.55 19.13
C GLU A 160 -4.40 -11.35 17.77
N SER A 161 -3.11 -11.02 17.75
CA SER A 161 -2.36 -10.78 16.50
C SER A 161 -2.29 -12.03 15.64
N PHE A 162 -2.10 -13.20 16.28
CA PHE A 162 -2.07 -14.48 15.59
C PHE A 162 -3.43 -14.82 14.94
N MET A 163 -4.52 -14.69 15.68
CA MET A 163 -5.87 -14.95 15.17
C MET A 163 -6.19 -14.01 13.99
N ARG A 164 -5.97 -12.72 14.15
CA ARG A 164 -6.23 -11.72 13.11
C ARG A 164 -5.38 -11.96 11.85
N TYR A 165 -4.10 -12.31 12.01
CA TYR A 165 -3.24 -12.63 10.87
C TYR A 165 -3.82 -13.78 10.05
N PHE A 166 -4.25 -14.89 10.68
CA PHE A 166 -4.83 -16.01 9.96
C PHE A 166 -6.19 -15.71 9.36
N GLU A 167 -7.04 -14.93 10.05
CA GLU A 167 -8.35 -14.53 9.54
C GLU A 167 -8.24 -13.60 8.32
N GLU A 168 -7.30 -12.65 8.35
CA GLU A 168 -7.09 -11.70 7.25
C GLU A 168 -6.34 -12.32 6.06
N ASP A 169 -5.40 -13.26 6.29
CA ASP A 169 -4.63 -13.90 5.24
C ASP A 169 -5.45 -14.88 4.39
N HIS A 170 -6.42 -15.57 5.00
CA HIS A 170 -7.18 -16.62 4.33
C HIS A 170 -8.63 -16.19 4.04
N GLN A 171 -8.85 -15.62 2.86
CA GLN A 171 -10.19 -15.35 2.35
C GLN A 171 -10.44 -16.19 1.08
N GLY A 172 -10.97 -17.38 1.28
CA GLY A 172 -11.18 -18.35 0.19
C GLY A 172 -9.91 -19.13 -0.14
N THR A 173 -9.52 -19.18 -1.41
CA THR A 173 -8.33 -19.90 -1.89
C THR A 173 -7.11 -18.99 -2.02
N GLN A 174 -7.29 -17.68 -1.98
CA GLN A 174 -6.22 -16.69 -2.15
C GLN A 174 -5.67 -16.22 -0.81
N ARG A 175 -4.37 -16.03 -0.75
CA ARG A 175 -3.68 -15.47 0.40
C ARG A 175 -3.47 -13.97 0.21
N TYR A 176 -4.14 -13.18 1.06
CA TYR A 176 -4.15 -11.71 0.94
C TYR A 176 -2.92 -11.03 1.55
N LEU A 177 -2.21 -11.73 2.45
CA LEU A 177 -1.03 -11.18 3.13
C LEU A 177 0.28 -11.79 2.62
N LYS A 178 0.22 -12.58 1.53
CA LYS A 178 1.41 -13.15 0.89
C LYS A 178 1.74 -12.35 -0.37
N PHE A 179 2.80 -11.57 -0.27
CA PHE A 179 3.32 -10.77 -1.38
C PHE A 179 4.25 -11.61 -2.26
N ASP A 180 4.35 -11.25 -3.53
CA ASP A 180 5.41 -11.72 -4.40
C ASP A 180 6.75 -11.02 -4.09
N GLU A 181 7.77 -11.24 -4.89
CA GLU A 181 9.11 -10.66 -4.71
C GLU A 181 9.16 -9.13 -4.85
N HIS A 182 8.18 -8.54 -5.52
CA HIS A 182 8.04 -7.08 -5.68
C HIS A 182 7.11 -6.47 -4.63
N GLY A 183 6.33 -7.26 -3.93
CA GLY A 183 5.33 -6.81 -2.97
C GLY A 183 3.91 -6.72 -3.51
N ASP A 184 3.63 -7.26 -4.68
CA ASP A 184 2.31 -7.27 -5.29
C ASP A 184 1.43 -8.39 -4.73
N VAL A 185 0.11 -8.22 -4.85
CA VAL A 185 -0.91 -9.26 -4.64
C VAL A 185 -1.88 -9.19 -5.82
N ASN A 186 -1.49 -9.74 -6.95
CA ASN A 186 -2.36 -9.78 -8.11
C ASN A 186 -3.43 -10.88 -7.95
N PHE A 187 -4.66 -10.56 -8.32
CA PHE A 187 -5.77 -11.50 -8.23
C PHE A 187 -5.79 -12.47 -9.40
N VAL A 188 -5.65 -13.75 -9.10
CA VAL A 188 -5.87 -14.82 -10.08
C VAL A 188 -7.36 -15.12 -10.15
N ARG A 189 -7.97 -14.92 -11.32
CA ARG A 189 -9.42 -15.09 -11.52
C ARG A 189 -9.88 -16.51 -11.27
N GLU A 190 -9.06 -17.50 -11.61
CA GLU A 190 -9.36 -18.91 -11.37
C GLU A 190 -9.43 -19.20 -9.86
N GLY A 191 -10.64 -19.49 -9.38
CA GLY A 191 -10.92 -19.71 -7.95
C GLY A 191 -11.32 -18.48 -7.15
N PHE A 192 -11.30 -17.28 -7.72
CA PHE A 192 -11.81 -16.08 -7.06
C PHE A 192 -13.35 -16.10 -7.05
N LYS A 193 -13.96 -16.13 -5.86
CA LYS A 193 -15.40 -16.00 -5.71
C LYS A 193 -15.78 -14.53 -5.74
N ILE A 194 -16.36 -14.08 -6.85
CA ILE A 194 -16.90 -12.73 -6.97
C ILE A 194 -17.98 -12.54 -5.89
N ASN A 195 -17.75 -11.59 -4.99
CA ASN A 195 -18.75 -11.16 -4.04
C ASN A 195 -19.72 -10.22 -4.78
N LYS A 196 -20.97 -10.64 -4.98
CA LYS A 196 -21.98 -9.82 -5.69
C LYS A 196 -22.16 -8.44 -5.09
N HIS A 197 -22.07 -8.30 -3.77
CA HIS A 197 -22.16 -7.00 -3.11
C HIS A 197 -21.00 -6.08 -3.51
N LYS A 198 -19.77 -6.59 -3.51
CA LYS A 198 -18.60 -5.81 -3.97
C LYS A 198 -18.60 -5.57 -5.48
N TRP A 199 -19.29 -6.41 -6.24
CA TRP A 199 -19.43 -6.24 -7.69
C TRP A 199 -20.30 -5.04 -8.07
N GLU A 200 -21.29 -4.70 -7.23
CA GLU A 200 -22.23 -3.61 -7.44
C GLU A 200 -21.98 -2.41 -6.52
N GLU A 201 -20.86 -2.43 -5.77
CA GLU A 201 -20.56 -1.40 -4.77
C GLU A 201 -19.96 -0.15 -5.41
N ILE A 202 -20.62 0.99 -5.18
CA ILE A 202 -20.03 2.31 -5.38
C ILE A 202 -19.61 2.82 -4.00
N PRO A 203 -18.30 2.90 -3.69
CA PRO A 203 -17.85 3.46 -2.43
C PRO A 203 -18.35 4.89 -2.24
N PRO A 204 -18.60 5.34 -1.01
CA PRO A 204 -19.06 6.70 -0.74
C PRO A 204 -18.18 7.75 -1.40
N PHE A 205 -18.79 8.75 -2.01
CA PHE A 205 -18.08 9.87 -2.64
C PHE A 205 -18.61 11.22 -2.12
N PRO A 206 -17.76 12.27 -2.13
CA PRO A 206 -18.15 13.59 -1.62
C PRO A 206 -19.28 14.21 -2.41
N LYS A 207 -20.25 14.77 -1.69
CA LYS A 207 -21.34 15.56 -2.27
C LYS A 207 -20.99 17.05 -2.42
N THR A 208 -19.84 17.48 -1.89
CA THR A 208 -19.31 18.83 -1.98
C THR A 208 -18.41 19.01 -3.18
N PRO A 209 -18.27 20.22 -3.75
CA PRO A 209 -17.31 20.48 -4.81
C PRO A 209 -15.90 20.10 -4.41
N LEU A 210 -15.16 19.51 -5.36
CA LEU A 210 -13.75 19.16 -5.18
C LEU A 210 -12.90 20.42 -5.20
N ASP A 211 -11.99 20.52 -4.24
CA ASP A 211 -11.01 21.58 -4.12
C ASP A 211 -9.64 21.05 -3.63
N ASP A 212 -8.68 21.93 -3.43
CA ASP A 212 -7.36 21.56 -2.95
C ASP A 212 -7.37 20.91 -1.56
N SER A 213 -8.40 21.19 -0.74
CA SER A 213 -8.51 20.57 0.59
C SER A 213 -8.81 19.06 0.49
N TYR A 214 -9.53 18.65 -0.55
CA TYR A 214 -9.76 17.24 -0.84
C TYR A 214 -8.45 16.52 -1.20
N PHE A 215 -7.55 17.18 -1.94
CA PHE A 215 -6.29 16.64 -2.39
C PHE A 215 -5.09 17.02 -1.49
N LYS A 216 -5.33 17.59 -0.30
CA LYS A 216 -4.26 18.12 0.58
C LYS A 216 -3.12 17.13 0.85
N HIS A 217 -3.45 15.84 1.00
CA HIS A 217 -2.45 14.82 1.28
C HIS A 217 -1.65 14.42 0.02
N LEU A 218 -2.29 14.42 -1.15
CA LEU A 218 -1.60 14.25 -2.43
C LEU A 218 -0.65 15.43 -2.69
N LEU A 219 -1.10 16.65 -2.42
CA LEU A 219 -0.25 17.84 -2.56
C LEU A 219 0.95 17.80 -1.64
N ALA A 220 0.75 17.43 -0.37
CA ALA A 220 1.84 17.24 0.59
C ALA A 220 2.81 16.13 0.16
N LEU A 221 2.29 15.03 -0.39
CA LEU A 221 3.12 13.95 -0.96
C LEU A 221 3.95 14.46 -2.14
N ASN A 222 3.33 15.20 -3.07
CA ASN A 222 4.03 15.77 -4.22
C ASN A 222 5.14 16.73 -3.80
N ASP A 223 4.87 17.63 -2.86
CA ASP A 223 5.87 18.58 -2.36
C ASP A 223 7.03 17.85 -1.68
N TYR A 224 6.73 16.86 -0.84
CA TYR A 224 7.75 16.03 -0.18
C TYR A 224 8.69 15.33 -1.15
N LEU A 225 8.16 14.76 -2.25
CA LEU A 225 8.93 14.08 -3.28
C LEU A 225 9.70 15.07 -4.16
N LYS A 226 9.07 16.17 -4.54
CA LYS A 226 9.66 17.23 -5.36
C LYS A 226 10.88 17.86 -4.69
N ASP A 227 10.83 18.10 -3.38
CA ASP A 227 11.96 18.63 -2.60
C ASP A 227 13.19 17.69 -2.62
N ARG A 228 12.97 16.41 -2.97
CA ARG A 228 14.00 15.37 -3.10
C ARG A 228 14.37 15.05 -4.55
N GLY A 229 13.80 15.74 -5.50
CA GLY A 229 14.02 15.48 -6.93
C GLY A 229 13.38 14.17 -7.43
N ILE A 230 12.41 13.63 -6.69
CA ILE A 230 11.71 12.37 -7.02
C ILE A 230 10.46 12.69 -7.83
N GLU A 231 10.29 11.99 -8.95
CA GLU A 231 9.11 12.13 -9.81
C GLU A 231 7.89 11.46 -9.18
N LEU A 232 6.78 12.19 -9.07
CA LEU A 232 5.48 11.60 -8.71
C LEU A 232 4.69 11.29 -9.97
N VAL A 233 4.18 10.05 -10.06
CA VAL A 233 3.22 9.59 -11.06
C VAL A 233 1.93 9.24 -10.35
N VAL A 234 0.82 9.85 -10.74
CA VAL A 234 -0.50 9.58 -10.17
C VAL A 234 -1.35 8.86 -11.21
N ILE A 235 -1.91 7.73 -10.83
CA ILE A 235 -2.76 6.90 -11.70
C ILE A 235 -4.18 6.89 -11.13
N THR A 236 -5.17 7.26 -11.94
CA THR A 236 -6.56 6.90 -11.66
C THR A 236 -6.82 5.53 -12.27
N ASN A 237 -7.09 4.55 -11.41
CA ASN A 237 -7.37 3.18 -11.82
C ASN A 237 -8.68 3.07 -12.64
N PRO A 238 -8.83 2.03 -13.46
CA PRO A 238 -10.11 1.70 -14.05
C PRO A 238 -11.17 1.41 -12.98
N PHE A 239 -12.40 1.77 -13.30
CA PHE A 239 -13.62 1.44 -12.54
C PHE A 239 -14.60 0.80 -13.53
N ARG A 240 -15.45 -0.11 -13.10
CA ARG A 240 -16.43 -0.72 -14.01
C ARG A 240 -17.32 0.34 -14.62
N GLN A 241 -17.34 0.39 -15.95
CA GLN A 241 -18.06 1.41 -16.71
C GLN A 241 -19.57 1.36 -16.44
N GLU A 242 -20.13 0.15 -16.34
CA GLU A 242 -21.55 -0.05 -16.05
C GLU A 242 -21.97 0.60 -14.72
N LEU A 243 -21.12 0.55 -13.70
CA LEU A 243 -21.42 1.19 -12.41
C LEU A 243 -21.36 2.72 -12.48
N ILE A 244 -20.41 3.26 -13.24
CA ILE A 244 -20.35 4.72 -13.45
C ILE A 244 -21.60 5.20 -14.19
N GLU A 245 -22.05 4.46 -15.20
CA GLU A 245 -23.23 4.81 -15.99
C GLU A 245 -24.55 4.56 -15.27
N SER A 246 -24.58 3.71 -14.25
CA SER A 246 -25.78 3.38 -13.49
C SER A 246 -26.22 4.48 -12.51
N ASP A 247 -25.32 5.41 -12.16
CA ASP A 247 -25.59 6.50 -11.21
C ASP A 247 -25.07 7.83 -11.79
N GLU A 248 -25.99 8.70 -12.23
CA GLU A 248 -25.68 10.00 -12.85
C GLU A 248 -24.88 10.93 -11.91
N GLU A 249 -25.14 10.88 -10.60
CA GLU A 249 -24.42 11.69 -9.61
C GLU A 249 -22.98 11.19 -9.47
N PHE A 250 -22.77 9.87 -9.40
CA PHE A 250 -21.45 9.28 -9.38
C PHE A 250 -20.68 9.54 -10.68
N GLN A 251 -21.33 9.39 -11.83
CA GLN A 251 -20.73 9.69 -13.13
C GLN A 251 -20.22 11.14 -13.20
N SER A 252 -21.08 12.11 -12.82
CA SER A 252 -20.71 13.53 -12.79
C SER A 252 -19.54 13.80 -11.82
N PHE A 253 -19.59 13.19 -10.64
CA PHE A 253 -18.50 13.27 -9.66
C PHE A 253 -17.20 12.70 -10.22
N PHE A 254 -17.22 11.48 -10.79
CA PHE A 254 -16.04 10.80 -11.29
C PHE A 254 -15.35 11.58 -12.41
N HIS A 255 -16.12 12.13 -13.36
CA HIS A 255 -15.59 13.02 -14.39
C HIS A 255 -14.98 14.30 -13.80
N THR A 256 -15.67 14.95 -12.86
CA THR A 256 -15.15 16.13 -12.18
C THR A 256 -13.83 15.84 -11.45
N HIS A 257 -13.74 14.69 -10.77
CA HIS A 257 -12.55 14.24 -10.06
C HIS A 257 -11.35 14.04 -10.99
N THR A 258 -11.54 13.31 -12.10
CA THR A 258 -10.47 13.05 -13.06
C THR A 258 -10.01 14.33 -13.80
N ASP A 259 -10.94 15.21 -14.14
CA ASP A 259 -10.63 16.52 -14.72
C ASP A 259 -9.88 17.42 -13.74
N TYR A 260 -10.23 17.38 -12.45
CA TYR A 260 -9.52 18.12 -11.43
C TYR A 260 -8.08 17.65 -11.30
N LEU A 261 -7.84 16.34 -11.20
CA LEU A 261 -6.49 15.75 -11.17
C LEU A 261 -5.68 16.13 -12.41
N LYS A 262 -6.27 16.10 -13.59
CA LYS A 262 -5.63 16.52 -14.84
C LYS A 262 -5.20 17.99 -14.83
N ARG A 263 -6.00 18.89 -14.27
CA ARG A 263 -5.62 20.30 -14.08
C ARG A 263 -4.53 20.46 -13.01
N LEU A 264 -4.72 19.77 -11.87
CA LEU A 264 -3.82 19.81 -10.75
C LEU A 264 -2.41 19.33 -11.14
N SER A 265 -2.31 18.27 -11.94
CA SER A 265 -1.03 17.73 -12.42
C SER A 265 -0.22 18.75 -13.21
N LYS A 266 -0.86 19.59 -14.03
CA LYS A 266 -0.19 20.66 -14.80
C LYS A 266 0.35 21.76 -13.90
N VAL A 267 -0.42 22.15 -12.88
CA VAL A 267 -0.03 23.21 -11.93
C VAL A 267 1.09 22.73 -11.01
N GLN A 268 0.94 21.52 -10.47
CA GLN A 268 1.83 20.92 -9.48
C GLN A 268 3.02 20.17 -10.10
N ARG A 269 3.00 19.92 -11.43
CA ARG A 269 4.05 19.29 -12.22
C ARG A 269 4.35 17.83 -11.84
N PHE A 270 3.30 17.04 -11.57
CA PHE A 270 3.42 15.60 -11.51
C PHE A 270 2.87 14.95 -12.78
N VAL A 271 3.27 13.72 -13.08
CA VAL A 271 2.72 12.94 -14.20
C VAL A 271 1.35 12.39 -13.79
N TYR A 272 0.33 12.59 -14.63
CA TYR A 272 -1.01 12.06 -14.39
C TYR A 272 -1.46 11.14 -15.52
N ILE A 273 -1.88 9.94 -15.18
CA ILE A 273 -2.40 8.93 -16.09
C ILE A 273 -3.84 8.60 -15.70
N ASN A 274 -4.79 8.95 -16.54
CA ASN A 274 -6.19 8.53 -16.36
C ASN A 274 -6.40 7.18 -17.06
N ALA A 275 -6.03 6.09 -16.40
CA ALA A 275 -6.10 4.77 -16.97
C ALA A 275 -7.56 4.33 -17.25
N HIS A 276 -8.52 4.82 -16.47
CA HIS A 276 -9.93 4.57 -16.75
C HIS A 276 -10.36 5.10 -18.13
N ALA A 277 -9.93 6.32 -18.49
CA ALA A 277 -10.28 6.92 -19.77
C ALA A 277 -9.46 6.36 -20.97
N GLU A 278 -8.27 5.80 -20.71
CA GLU A 278 -7.36 5.31 -21.73
C GLU A 278 -7.54 3.83 -22.03
N LEU A 279 -8.01 3.05 -21.07
CA LEU A 279 -8.26 1.62 -21.18
C LEU A 279 -9.76 1.37 -21.27
N ASN A 280 -10.19 0.75 -22.36
CA ASN A 280 -11.56 0.28 -22.48
C ASN A 280 -11.64 -1.15 -21.89
N PHE A 281 -11.75 -1.25 -20.57
CA PHE A 281 -11.91 -2.51 -19.86
C PHE A 281 -13.38 -2.91 -19.80
N ASP A 282 -13.66 -4.11 -20.30
CA ASP A 282 -14.94 -4.79 -20.02
C ASP A 282 -14.88 -5.51 -18.66
N ASP A 283 -16.00 -6.03 -18.23
CA ASP A 283 -16.16 -6.71 -16.94
C ASP A 283 -15.28 -7.95 -16.77
N THR A 284 -14.69 -8.48 -17.84
CA THR A 284 -13.83 -9.66 -17.77
C THR A 284 -12.47 -9.37 -17.14
N TYR A 285 -12.08 -8.11 -17.02
CA TYR A 285 -10.83 -7.70 -16.37
C TYR A 285 -10.99 -7.42 -14.87
N PHE A 286 -12.23 -7.43 -14.34
CA PHE A 286 -12.50 -7.08 -12.95
C PHE A 286 -12.82 -8.30 -12.10
N VAL A 287 -12.40 -8.28 -10.84
CA VAL A 287 -12.80 -9.23 -9.81
C VAL A 287 -13.89 -8.68 -8.88
N ASP A 288 -14.06 -7.35 -8.84
CA ASP A 288 -15.15 -6.61 -8.20
C ASP A 288 -15.36 -5.26 -8.91
N ALA A 289 -15.92 -4.25 -8.24
CA ALA A 289 -16.24 -2.96 -8.84
C ALA A 289 -15.02 -2.19 -9.39
N TYR A 290 -13.83 -2.41 -8.85
CA TYR A 290 -12.62 -1.59 -9.12
C TYR A 290 -11.29 -2.35 -8.98
N HIS A 291 -11.27 -3.58 -8.49
CA HIS A 291 -10.07 -4.40 -8.52
C HIS A 291 -9.98 -5.22 -9.79
N LEU A 292 -8.78 -5.25 -10.35
CA LEU A 292 -8.49 -5.98 -11.58
C LEU A 292 -8.03 -7.41 -11.26
N ASP A 293 -8.24 -8.32 -12.21
CA ASP A 293 -7.53 -9.59 -12.22
C ASP A 293 -6.10 -9.40 -12.75
N GLU A 294 -5.31 -10.46 -12.72
CA GLU A 294 -3.92 -10.49 -13.20
C GLU A 294 -3.77 -9.92 -14.62
N THR A 295 -4.66 -10.29 -15.53
CA THR A 295 -4.63 -9.80 -16.93
C THR A 295 -4.93 -8.31 -17.01
N GLY A 296 -5.89 -7.84 -16.23
CA GLY A 296 -6.22 -6.42 -16.12
C GLY A 296 -5.07 -5.61 -15.52
N ALA A 297 -4.44 -6.13 -14.46
CA ALA A 297 -3.28 -5.50 -13.82
C ALA A 297 -2.10 -5.36 -14.80
N GLN A 298 -1.79 -6.41 -15.56
CA GLN A 298 -0.75 -6.39 -16.59
C GLN A 298 -1.03 -5.35 -17.67
N ARG A 299 -2.27 -5.29 -18.16
CA ARG A 299 -2.67 -4.28 -19.17
C ARG A 299 -2.59 -2.85 -18.65
N LEU A 300 -3.03 -2.62 -17.44
CA LEU A 300 -2.90 -1.32 -16.78
C LEU A 300 -1.43 -0.93 -16.66
N THR A 301 -0.60 -1.84 -16.19
CA THR A 301 0.82 -1.58 -15.99
C THR A 301 1.56 -1.34 -17.30
N GLN A 302 1.21 -2.06 -18.37
CA GLN A 302 1.77 -1.80 -19.68
C GLN A 302 1.43 -0.39 -20.20
N LEU A 303 0.17 0.08 -20.03
CA LEU A 303 -0.17 1.47 -20.31
C LEU A 303 0.69 2.47 -19.54
N VAL A 304 0.90 2.20 -18.25
CA VAL A 304 1.75 3.06 -17.40
C VAL A 304 3.18 3.11 -17.92
N ALA A 305 3.75 1.96 -18.28
CA ALA A 305 5.08 1.86 -18.85
C ALA A 305 5.19 2.67 -20.18
N ASP A 306 4.27 2.47 -21.10
CA ASP A 306 4.24 3.18 -22.38
C ASP A 306 4.15 4.71 -22.19
N ARG A 307 3.35 5.16 -21.22
CA ARG A 307 3.22 6.60 -20.92
C ARG A 307 4.49 7.19 -20.31
N LEU A 308 5.17 6.45 -19.44
CA LEU A 308 6.43 6.89 -18.84
C LEU A 308 7.57 6.95 -19.87
N GLU A 309 7.61 6.03 -20.82
CA GLU A 309 8.56 6.11 -21.94
C GLU A 309 8.35 7.37 -22.77
N LEU A 310 7.11 7.69 -23.13
CA LEU A 310 6.79 8.91 -23.89
C LEU A 310 7.21 10.19 -23.16
N VAL A 311 7.00 10.26 -21.83
CA VAL A 311 7.44 11.38 -21.01
C VAL A 311 8.96 11.50 -21.01
N ARG A 312 9.69 10.40 -20.96
CA ARG A 312 11.15 10.37 -21.03
C ARG A 312 11.65 10.90 -22.38
N PHE A 313 11.07 10.48 -23.48
CA PHE A 313 11.46 10.93 -24.83
C PHE A 313 11.21 12.43 -25.05
N SER A 314 10.07 12.95 -24.58
CA SER A 314 9.78 14.39 -24.70
C SER A 314 10.79 15.28 -23.97
N ARG A 315 11.20 14.87 -22.75
CA ARG A 315 12.20 15.62 -21.96
C ARG A 315 13.60 15.62 -22.59
N VAL A 316 13.96 14.57 -23.33
CA VAL A 316 15.26 14.49 -24.03
C VAL A 316 15.30 15.41 -25.27
N GLN A 317 14.15 15.70 -25.88
CA GLN A 317 14.05 16.61 -27.06
C GLN A 317 14.04 18.09 -26.66
N ASP A 318 13.74 18.39 -25.41
CA ASP A 318 13.71 19.77 -24.85
C ASP A 318 15.08 20.22 -24.26
N LEU A 319 16.10 19.35 -24.29
CA LEU A 319 17.50 19.60 -23.88
C LEU A 319 18.43 19.75 -25.07
#